data_8a407ed7fa9395de44101913436da972
#
_entry.id   8a407ed7fa9395de44101913436da972
#
_cell.length_a   1.000
_cell.length_b   1.000
_cell.length_c   1.000
_cell.angle_alpha   90.00
_cell.angle_beta   90.00
_cell.angle_gamma   90.00
#
_symmetry.space_group_name_H-M   'P 1'
#
loop_
_entity.id
_entity.type
_entity.pdbx_description
1 polymer ?
#
loop_
_entity_poly.entity_id
_entity_poly.type
_entity_poly.pdbx_seq_one_letter_code
_entity_poly.pdbx_strand_id
1 'polypeptide(L)'
;MGNSNRGCPFLKQTEIQIGIFGGKYKMNYTHFVSVAGLVYNENEEILLIKSPWRGWEYPGGMVEPGETFQESLIREIKEEAGVDVEITGFIGLCKNIEKDIVNIDFSCKYIGGELMTSNESAEVRWVKKQEALGMVTFPLTKKRLDIMLSEDNRVHCFGFKKEPFGIIAEQDFMVGKV
;
A
#
# COMPACT_ATOMS: atom_id res chain seq x y z
N MET A 1 -14.49 -31.93 -14.70
CA MET A 1 -15.09 -30.62 -14.96
C MET A 1 -15.57 -30.09 -13.61
N GLY A 2 -14.78 -29.24 -12.94
CA GLY A 2 -15.06 -28.70 -11.62
C GLY A 2 -14.58 -27.27 -11.58
N ASN A 3 -15.50 -26.33 -11.74
CA ASN A 3 -15.29 -24.89 -11.69
C ASN A 3 -15.12 -24.49 -10.23
N SER A 4 -13.91 -24.27 -9.75
CA SER A 4 -13.66 -23.71 -8.42
C SER A 4 -13.53 -22.19 -8.52
N ASN A 5 -14.66 -21.51 -8.57
CA ASN A 5 -14.77 -20.08 -8.32
C ASN A 5 -14.60 -19.85 -6.81
N ARG A 6 -13.36 -19.64 -6.34
CA ARG A 6 -13.10 -19.14 -4.98
C ARG A 6 -13.16 -17.62 -5.04
N GLY A 7 -14.38 -17.09 -4.96
CA GLY A 7 -14.64 -15.68 -4.71
C GLY A 7 -14.12 -15.31 -3.33
N CYS A 8 -13.56 -14.12 -3.22
CA CYS A 8 -13.13 -13.47 -1.98
C CYS A 8 -14.26 -13.52 -0.93
N PRO A 9 -14.03 -14.03 0.30
CA PRO A 9 -15.11 -14.27 1.29
C PRO A 9 -15.66 -13.00 1.98
N PHE A 10 -15.27 -11.81 1.58
CA PHE A 10 -15.59 -10.56 2.29
C PHE A 10 -16.72 -9.71 1.71
N LEU A 11 -17.60 -10.26 0.86
CA LEU A 11 -18.80 -9.52 0.44
C LEU A 11 -20.00 -9.87 1.33
N LYS A 12 -19.96 -9.52 2.60
CA LYS A 12 -21.19 -9.29 3.38
C LYS A 12 -21.60 -7.84 3.18
N GLN A 13 -22.72 -7.64 2.48
CA GLN A 13 -23.38 -6.33 2.38
C GLN A 13 -23.72 -5.85 3.78
N THR A 14 -22.95 -4.90 4.31
CA THR A 14 -23.25 -4.27 5.59
C THR A 14 -24.17 -3.09 5.32
N GLU A 15 -25.42 -3.16 5.76
CA GLU A 15 -26.32 -2.00 5.80
C GLU A 15 -25.85 -1.07 6.91
N ILE A 16 -25.22 0.05 6.54
CA ILE A 16 -24.85 1.11 7.49
C ILE A 16 -26.06 2.03 7.62
N GLN A 17 -26.70 2.03 8.80
CA GLN A 17 -27.71 3.02 9.16
C GLN A 17 -26.99 4.30 9.63
N ILE A 18 -26.93 5.33 8.78
CA ILE A 18 -26.55 6.68 9.20
C ILE A 18 -27.84 7.42 9.56
N GLY A 19 -28.08 7.58 10.86
CA GLY A 19 -29.25 8.25 11.41
C GLY A 19 -29.14 9.77 11.37
N ILE A 20 -29.16 10.38 10.18
CA ILE A 20 -29.38 11.82 10.00
C ILE A 20 -30.41 11.95 8.88
N PHE A 21 -31.66 12.29 9.23
CA PHE A 21 -32.83 12.41 8.32
C PHE A 21 -33.46 11.10 7.80
N GLY A 22 -34.09 10.31 8.64
CA GLY A 22 -35.27 9.46 8.36
C GLY A 22 -35.42 8.67 7.04
N GLY A 23 -34.41 8.62 6.18
CA GLY A 23 -34.42 7.93 4.88
C GLY A 23 -33.50 6.73 4.89
N LYS A 24 -34.02 5.57 4.45
CA LYS A 24 -33.18 4.38 4.18
C LYS A 24 -32.41 4.65 2.88
N TYR A 25 -31.18 5.10 2.98
CA TYR A 25 -30.28 5.18 1.84
C TYR A 25 -29.48 3.87 1.74
N LYS A 26 -29.68 3.12 0.67
CA LYS A 26 -28.82 1.98 0.32
C LYS A 26 -27.55 2.56 -0.31
N MET A 27 -26.54 2.84 0.51
CA MET A 27 -25.25 3.29 -0.01
C MET A 27 -24.47 2.08 -0.51
N ASN A 28 -24.31 1.99 -1.84
CA ASN A 28 -23.50 0.96 -2.49
C ASN A 28 -22.03 1.43 -2.71
N TYR A 29 -21.54 2.33 -1.87
CA TYR A 29 -20.17 2.81 -1.99
C TYR A 29 -19.26 2.01 -1.06
N THR A 30 -18.63 0.98 -1.60
CA THR A 30 -17.63 0.20 -0.87
C THR A 30 -16.26 0.50 -1.46
N HIS A 31 -15.38 1.07 -0.66
CA HIS A 31 -13.98 1.26 -1.00
C HIS A 31 -13.13 0.46 -0.02
N PHE A 32 -12.08 -0.13 -0.55
CA PHE A 32 -11.03 -0.75 0.25
C PHE A 32 -9.88 0.25 0.37
N VAL A 33 -9.18 0.20 1.48
CA VAL A 33 -7.99 1.02 1.71
C VAL A 33 -6.82 0.08 2.00
N SER A 34 -5.70 0.34 1.36
CA SER A 34 -4.42 -0.30 1.67
C SER A 34 -3.38 0.75 2.00
N VAL A 35 -2.42 0.36 2.81
CA VAL A 35 -1.27 1.18 3.20
C VAL A 35 0.02 0.48 2.79
N ALA A 36 1.06 1.25 2.48
CA ALA A 36 2.37 0.71 2.22
C ALA A 36 3.47 1.66 2.68
N GLY A 37 4.61 1.10 3.07
CA GLY A 37 5.74 1.84 3.64
C GLY A 37 7.03 1.68 2.87
N LEU A 38 7.66 2.79 2.50
CA LEU A 38 9.04 2.80 2.10
C LEU A 38 9.90 2.95 3.36
N VAL A 39 10.49 1.85 3.82
CA VAL A 39 11.27 1.80 5.07
C VAL A 39 12.74 1.97 4.76
N TYR A 40 13.40 2.93 5.41
CA TYR A 40 14.84 3.17 5.35
C TYR A 40 15.54 2.71 6.62
N ASN A 41 16.69 2.06 6.47
CA ASN A 41 17.61 1.80 7.57
C ASN A 41 18.67 2.92 7.69
N GLU A 42 19.59 2.77 8.66
CA GLU A 42 20.67 3.74 8.91
C GLU A 42 21.68 3.86 7.76
N ASN A 43 21.75 2.86 6.87
CA ASN A 43 22.61 2.84 5.69
C ASN A 43 21.93 3.39 4.44
N GLU A 44 20.75 4.00 4.56
CA GLU A 44 19.88 4.45 3.47
C GLU A 44 19.46 3.33 2.51
N GLU A 45 19.49 2.08 2.96
CA GLU A 45 18.94 0.96 2.24
C GLU A 45 17.45 0.88 2.51
N ILE A 46 16.69 0.38 1.53
CA ILE A 46 15.25 0.22 1.64
C ILE A 46 14.87 -1.24 1.84
N LEU A 47 13.80 -1.44 2.58
CA LEU A 47 13.23 -2.75 2.84
C LEU A 47 12.40 -3.21 1.63
N LEU A 48 12.72 -4.38 1.10
CA LEU A 48 11.89 -5.08 0.15
C LEU A 48 11.51 -6.46 0.66
N ILE A 49 10.31 -6.87 0.33
CA ILE A 49 9.79 -8.22 0.52
C ILE A 49 9.55 -8.87 -0.84
N LYS A 50 9.55 -10.18 -0.90
CA LYS A 50 9.25 -10.93 -2.13
C LYS A 50 7.91 -11.64 -1.98
N SER A 51 6.89 -11.04 -2.55
CA SER A 51 5.56 -11.63 -2.63
C SER A 51 5.54 -12.84 -3.58
N PRO A 52 4.84 -13.93 -3.24
CA PRO A 52 4.70 -15.09 -4.13
C PRO A 52 3.99 -14.78 -5.45
N TRP A 53 3.23 -13.67 -5.51
CA TRP A 53 2.38 -13.34 -6.66
C TRP A 53 2.89 -12.20 -7.52
N ARG A 54 3.61 -11.22 -6.90
CA ARG A 54 4.03 -9.98 -7.58
C ARG A 54 5.54 -9.82 -7.67
N GLY A 55 6.31 -10.72 -7.04
CA GLY A 55 7.76 -10.61 -6.94
C GLY A 55 8.18 -9.59 -5.88
N TRP A 56 9.24 -8.85 -6.13
CA TRP A 56 9.75 -7.87 -5.18
C TRP A 56 8.87 -6.65 -5.08
N GLU A 57 8.59 -6.24 -3.85
CA GLU A 57 7.80 -5.05 -3.52
C GLU A 57 8.18 -4.52 -2.13
N TYR A 58 7.77 -3.32 -1.80
CA TYR A 58 7.84 -2.79 -0.44
C TYR A 58 6.65 -3.31 0.39
N PRO A 59 6.80 -3.43 1.73
CA PRO A 59 5.78 -4.01 2.59
C PRO A 59 4.53 -3.13 2.70
N GLY A 60 3.39 -3.78 2.93
CA GLY A 60 2.10 -3.14 3.16
C GLY A 60 0.93 -4.02 2.78
N GLY A 61 -0.25 -3.67 3.29
CA GLY A 61 -1.46 -4.46 3.09
C GLY A 61 -2.75 -3.69 3.32
N MET A 62 -3.81 -4.42 3.59
CA MET A 62 -5.15 -3.85 3.73
C MET A 62 -5.37 -3.30 5.13
N VAL A 63 -6.03 -2.14 5.22
CA VAL A 63 -6.48 -1.58 6.49
C VAL A 63 -7.67 -2.39 7.00
N GLU A 64 -7.56 -2.96 8.20
CA GLU A 64 -8.63 -3.72 8.81
C GLU A 64 -9.67 -2.82 9.49
N PRO A 65 -10.92 -3.30 9.64
CA PRO A 65 -11.95 -2.53 10.34
C PRO A 65 -11.54 -2.18 11.77
N GLY A 66 -11.52 -0.89 12.07
CA GLY A 66 -11.18 -0.36 13.40
C GLY A 66 -9.73 0.09 13.54
N GLU A 67 -8.87 -0.17 12.56
CA GLU A 67 -7.50 0.33 12.53
C GLU A 67 -7.42 1.75 11.97
N THR A 68 -6.47 2.52 12.48
CA THR A 68 -5.96 3.70 11.81
C THR A 68 -4.98 3.28 10.70
N PHE A 69 -4.69 4.17 9.74
CA PHE A 69 -3.70 3.89 8.70
C PHE A 69 -2.30 3.60 9.27
N GLN A 70 -1.95 4.29 10.36
CA GLN A 70 -0.67 4.12 11.03
C GLN A 70 -0.56 2.76 11.72
N GLU A 71 -1.59 2.33 12.45
CA GLU A 71 -1.64 1.03 13.11
C GLU A 71 -1.54 -0.10 12.07
N SER A 72 -2.33 -0.01 11.00
CA SER A 72 -2.30 -0.99 9.92
C SER A 72 -0.92 -1.08 9.26
N LEU A 73 -0.30 0.05 8.95
CA LEU A 73 1.02 0.07 8.33
C LEU A 73 2.09 -0.58 9.20
N ILE A 74 2.12 -0.25 10.50
CA ILE A 74 3.07 -0.82 11.45
C ILE A 74 2.84 -2.33 11.60
N ARG A 75 1.59 -2.78 11.68
CA ARG A 75 1.23 -4.20 11.74
C ARG A 75 1.69 -4.94 10.49
N GLU A 76 1.35 -4.46 9.30
CA GLU A 76 1.69 -5.10 8.03
C GLU A 76 3.22 -5.22 7.86
N ILE A 77 3.97 -4.16 8.12
CA ILE A 77 5.44 -4.20 8.06
C ILE A 77 6.00 -5.22 9.05
N LYS A 78 5.43 -5.30 10.25
CA LYS A 78 5.85 -6.27 11.27
C LYS A 78 5.55 -7.71 10.85
N GLU A 79 4.37 -7.96 10.30
CA GLU A 79 3.92 -9.29 9.86
C GLU A 79 4.67 -9.79 8.64
N GLU A 80 4.93 -8.90 7.67
CA GLU A 80 5.58 -9.28 6.41
C GLU A 80 7.11 -9.31 6.48
N ALA A 81 7.72 -8.50 7.34
CA ALA A 81 9.17 -8.32 7.36
C ALA A 81 9.84 -8.45 8.74
N GLY A 82 9.09 -8.52 9.83
CA GLY A 82 9.62 -8.69 11.19
C GLY A 82 10.21 -7.44 11.84
N VAL A 83 10.23 -6.29 11.15
CA VAL A 83 10.87 -5.07 11.62
C VAL A 83 9.89 -4.12 12.33
N ASP A 84 10.44 -3.27 13.19
CA ASP A 84 9.74 -2.19 13.87
C ASP A 84 10.08 -0.87 13.17
N VAL A 85 9.09 -0.01 12.97
CA VAL A 85 9.23 1.22 12.21
C VAL A 85 8.58 2.43 12.88
N GLU A 86 9.12 3.60 12.59
CA GLU A 86 8.52 4.90 12.84
C GLU A 86 8.07 5.50 11.50
N ILE A 87 6.82 5.96 11.41
CA ILE A 87 6.30 6.64 10.22
C ILE A 87 6.83 8.08 10.22
N THR A 88 7.53 8.45 9.17
CA THR A 88 8.22 9.76 9.07
C THR A 88 7.54 10.74 8.13
N GLY A 89 6.68 10.25 7.22
CA GLY A 89 6.02 11.14 6.27
C GLY A 89 4.92 10.46 5.45
N PHE A 90 4.11 11.29 4.83
CA PHE A 90 3.12 10.90 3.85
C PHE A 90 3.63 11.23 2.45
N ILE A 91 3.64 10.25 1.55
CA ILE A 91 4.19 10.39 0.19
C ILE A 91 3.07 10.69 -0.81
N GLY A 92 1.97 9.96 -0.73
CA GLY A 92 0.89 10.14 -1.67
C GLY A 92 -0.15 9.04 -1.61
N LEU A 93 -1.04 9.06 -2.59
CA LEU A 93 -2.08 8.05 -2.72
C LEU A 93 -2.38 7.75 -4.18
N CYS A 94 -2.86 6.53 -4.43
CA CYS A 94 -3.39 6.19 -5.73
C CYS A 94 -4.66 5.35 -5.63
N LYS A 95 -5.53 5.45 -6.64
CA LYS A 95 -6.77 4.67 -6.68
C LYS A 95 -6.78 3.68 -7.83
N ASN A 96 -7.00 2.41 -7.51
CA ASN A 96 -7.42 1.43 -8.49
C ASN A 96 -8.90 1.67 -8.81
N ILE A 97 -9.18 2.18 -10.03
CA ILE A 97 -10.52 2.56 -10.45
C ILE A 97 -11.43 1.32 -10.65
N GLU A 98 -10.86 0.18 -11.01
CA GLU A 98 -11.62 -1.04 -11.30
C GLU A 98 -12.02 -1.82 -10.04
N LYS A 99 -11.20 -1.73 -8.99
CA LYS A 99 -11.41 -2.49 -7.74
C LYS A 99 -11.83 -1.63 -6.56
N ASP A 100 -11.95 -0.32 -6.77
CA ASP A 100 -12.25 0.65 -5.72
C ASP A 100 -11.29 0.57 -4.51
N ILE A 101 -9.99 0.32 -4.78
CA ILE A 101 -8.96 0.29 -3.75
C ILE A 101 -8.20 1.61 -3.75
N VAL A 102 -8.16 2.28 -2.61
CA VAL A 102 -7.27 3.42 -2.36
C VAL A 102 -6.01 2.89 -1.71
N ASN A 103 -4.85 3.16 -2.31
CA ASN A 103 -3.54 2.82 -1.77
C ASN A 103 -2.90 4.10 -1.24
N ILE A 104 -2.38 4.06 -0.02
CA ILE A 104 -1.76 5.19 0.68
C ILE A 104 -0.30 4.83 0.96
N ASP A 105 0.62 5.71 0.58
CA ASP A 105 2.06 5.50 0.67
C ASP A 105 2.69 6.40 1.72
N PHE A 106 3.51 5.79 2.58
CA PHE A 106 4.24 6.47 3.65
C PHE A 106 5.74 6.23 3.56
N SER A 107 6.52 7.19 4.04
CA SER A 107 7.93 6.98 4.39
C SER A 107 8.05 6.54 5.83
N CYS A 108 8.96 5.59 6.08
CA CYS A 108 9.19 5.03 7.41
C CYS A 108 10.69 4.92 7.69
N LYS A 109 11.05 5.00 8.96
CA LYS A 109 12.39 4.73 9.46
C LYS A 109 12.38 3.42 10.23
N TYR A 110 13.34 2.54 9.96
CA TYR A 110 13.62 1.37 10.77
C TYR A 110 14.08 1.78 12.17
N ILE A 111 13.48 1.18 13.20
CA ILE A 111 13.83 1.44 14.60
C ILE A 111 14.18 0.17 15.39
N GLY A 112 14.03 -1.02 14.80
CA GLY A 112 14.35 -2.29 15.46
C GLY A 112 13.74 -3.50 14.79
N GLY A 113 13.87 -4.66 15.46
CA GLY A 113 13.42 -5.95 14.94
C GLY A 113 14.45 -6.64 14.05
N GLU A 114 14.12 -7.86 13.65
CA GLU A 114 14.97 -8.69 12.78
C GLU A 114 14.19 -9.06 11.52
N LEU A 115 14.91 -9.15 10.38
CA LEU A 115 14.28 -9.56 9.13
C LEU A 115 13.69 -10.97 9.26
N MET A 116 12.42 -11.11 9.02
CA MET A 116 11.71 -12.38 9.08
C MET A 116 10.83 -12.53 7.83
N THR A 117 10.79 -13.74 7.30
CA THR A 117 9.84 -14.12 6.24
C THR A 117 8.50 -14.51 6.84
N SER A 118 7.45 -14.46 6.02
CA SER A 118 6.10 -14.88 6.39
C SER A 118 5.47 -15.71 5.27
N ASN A 119 4.22 -16.09 5.43
CA ASN A 119 3.46 -16.75 4.36
C ASN A 119 3.21 -15.84 3.14
N GLU A 120 3.35 -14.53 3.33
CA GLU A 120 3.13 -13.50 2.30
C GLU A 120 4.45 -12.95 1.75
N SER A 121 5.57 -13.20 2.43
CA SER A 121 6.91 -12.76 2.07
C SER A 121 7.92 -13.89 2.08
N ALA A 122 8.23 -14.46 0.91
CA ALA A 122 9.17 -15.57 0.76
C ALA A 122 10.63 -15.17 1.01
N GLU A 123 10.98 -13.91 0.78
CA GLU A 123 12.29 -13.32 1.05
C GLU A 123 12.09 -11.89 1.56
N VAL A 124 13.01 -11.45 2.43
CA VAL A 124 13.03 -10.08 2.98
C VAL A 124 14.46 -9.57 2.92
N ARG A 125 14.68 -8.36 2.39
CA ARG A 125 16.04 -7.82 2.22
C ARG A 125 16.09 -6.32 2.40
N TRP A 126 17.22 -5.84 2.93
CA TRP A 126 17.68 -4.47 2.75
C TRP A 126 18.41 -4.37 1.42
N VAL A 127 18.07 -3.39 0.60
CA VAL A 127 18.66 -3.17 -0.73
C VAL A 127 18.93 -1.69 -0.98
N LYS A 128 19.92 -1.38 -1.81
CA LYS A 128 20.17 -0.01 -2.24
C LYS A 128 19.06 0.48 -3.16
N LYS A 129 18.76 1.79 -3.14
CA LYS A 129 17.72 2.42 -3.97
C LYS A 129 17.80 2.01 -5.45
N GLN A 130 19.02 2.03 -6.04
CA GLN A 130 19.23 1.68 -7.44
C GLN A 130 18.97 0.20 -7.74
N GLU A 131 19.29 -0.68 -6.80
CA GLU A 131 19.03 -2.12 -6.91
C GLU A 131 17.51 -2.39 -6.87
N ALA A 132 16.80 -1.75 -5.95
CA ALA A 132 15.35 -1.87 -5.80
C ALA A 132 14.60 -1.53 -7.09
N LEU A 133 14.99 -0.47 -7.79
CA LEU A 133 14.40 -0.08 -9.07
C LEU A 133 14.55 -1.15 -10.17
N GLY A 134 15.59 -1.97 -10.08
CA GLY A 134 15.81 -3.13 -10.96
C GLY A 134 15.03 -4.38 -10.53
N MET A 135 14.83 -4.56 -9.23
CA MET A 135 14.16 -5.74 -8.65
C MET A 135 12.64 -5.67 -8.76
N VAL A 136 12.06 -4.49 -8.55
CA VAL A 136 10.60 -4.28 -8.60
C VAL A 136 10.15 -4.17 -10.06
N THR A 137 9.45 -5.20 -10.54
CA THR A 137 9.05 -5.29 -11.96
C THR A 137 7.55 -5.16 -12.19
N PHE A 138 6.72 -5.37 -11.15
CA PHE A 138 5.28 -5.23 -11.29
C PHE A 138 4.90 -3.76 -11.55
N PRO A 139 4.19 -3.44 -12.67
CA PRO A 139 4.09 -2.07 -13.18
C PRO A 139 3.58 -1.03 -12.17
N LEU A 140 2.53 -1.36 -11.43
CA LEU A 140 1.99 -0.47 -10.40
C LEU A 140 2.98 -0.23 -9.26
N THR A 141 3.54 -1.32 -8.72
CA THR A 141 4.50 -1.25 -7.59
C THR A 141 5.75 -0.48 -8.02
N LYS A 142 6.21 -0.67 -9.26
CA LYS A 142 7.33 0.08 -9.82
C LYS A 142 7.01 1.58 -9.93
N LYS A 143 5.87 1.97 -10.50
CA LYS A 143 5.44 3.38 -10.58
C LYS A 143 5.38 4.02 -9.21
N ARG A 144 4.82 3.33 -8.21
CA ARG A 144 4.75 3.84 -6.83
C ARG A 144 6.14 3.94 -6.21
N LEU A 145 7.02 2.93 -6.41
CA LEU A 145 8.40 2.98 -5.92
C LEU A 145 9.18 4.14 -6.54
N ASP A 146 9.04 4.39 -7.85
CA ASP A 146 9.66 5.54 -8.51
C ASP A 146 9.23 6.86 -7.85
N ILE A 147 7.93 7.00 -7.51
CA ILE A 147 7.40 8.15 -6.78
C ILE A 147 7.97 8.22 -5.37
N MET A 148 7.94 7.11 -4.62
CA MET A 148 8.42 7.05 -3.25
C MET A 148 9.91 7.40 -3.12
N LEU A 149 10.70 7.08 -4.15
CA LEU A 149 12.13 7.37 -4.21
C LEU A 149 12.44 8.77 -4.79
N SER A 150 11.43 9.47 -5.29
CA SER A 150 11.63 10.85 -5.73
C SER A 150 11.94 11.74 -4.52
N GLU A 151 12.90 12.63 -4.69
CA GLU A 151 13.32 13.57 -3.64
C GLU A 151 12.56 14.90 -3.73
N ASP A 152 11.40 14.88 -4.37
CA ASP A 152 10.59 16.09 -4.47
C ASP A 152 9.65 16.26 -3.25
N ASN A 153 9.33 17.51 -2.93
CA ASN A 153 8.44 17.85 -1.83
C ASN A 153 6.97 17.92 -2.29
N ARG A 154 6.51 16.90 -3.02
CA ARG A 154 5.15 16.82 -3.52
C ARG A 154 4.39 15.64 -2.93
N VAL A 155 3.10 15.82 -2.78
CA VAL A 155 2.16 14.72 -2.54
C VAL A 155 1.64 14.26 -3.89
N HIS A 156 1.89 13.00 -4.22
CA HIS A 156 1.49 12.41 -5.49
C HIS A 156 0.11 11.79 -5.40
N CYS A 157 -0.75 12.10 -6.37
CA CYS A 157 -2.09 11.55 -6.44
C CYS A 157 -2.41 11.07 -7.86
N PHE A 158 -2.76 9.78 -8.03
CA PHE A 158 -3.14 9.28 -9.34
C PHE A 158 -4.20 8.18 -9.30
N GLY A 159 -4.98 8.10 -10.37
CA GLY A 159 -5.90 7.01 -10.64
C GLY A 159 -5.34 6.09 -11.73
N PHE A 160 -5.53 4.79 -11.60
CA PHE A 160 -5.03 3.81 -12.56
C PHE A 160 -6.00 2.67 -12.82
N LYS A 161 -5.83 2.02 -13.99
CA LYS A 161 -6.38 0.70 -14.33
C LYS A 161 -5.25 -0.32 -14.33
N LYS A 162 -5.60 -1.56 -13.97
CA LYS A 162 -4.60 -2.63 -13.87
C LYS A 162 -4.35 -3.33 -15.20
N GLU A 163 -5.40 -3.58 -15.98
CA GLU A 163 -5.33 -4.43 -17.19
C GLU A 163 -6.04 -3.78 -18.39
N PRO A 164 -5.28 -3.29 -19.39
CA PRO A 164 -3.82 -3.06 -19.33
C PRO A 164 -3.48 -1.96 -18.32
N PHE A 165 -2.29 -2.06 -17.69
CA PHE A 165 -1.86 -1.01 -16.77
C PHE A 165 -1.81 0.34 -17.48
N GLY A 166 -2.45 1.33 -16.89
CA GLY A 166 -2.48 2.69 -17.42
C GLY A 166 -2.92 3.71 -16.39
N ILE A 167 -2.28 4.87 -16.41
CA ILE A 167 -2.64 6.03 -15.58
C ILE A 167 -3.83 6.72 -16.25
N ILE A 168 -4.89 6.95 -15.47
CA ILE A 168 -6.13 7.61 -15.92
C ILE A 168 -6.07 9.11 -15.64
N ALA A 169 -5.57 9.46 -14.45
CA ALA A 169 -5.43 10.83 -13.99
C ALA A 169 -4.23 10.89 -13.05
N GLU A 170 -3.46 11.95 -13.12
CA GLU A 170 -2.31 12.19 -12.24
C GLU A 170 -2.25 13.68 -11.91
N GLN A 171 -2.07 13.99 -10.64
CA GLN A 171 -1.88 15.35 -10.15
C GLN A 171 -1.02 15.34 -8.90
N ASP A 172 -0.03 16.21 -8.88
CA ASP A 172 0.85 16.41 -7.73
C ASP A 172 0.50 17.71 -7.01
N PHE A 173 0.64 17.69 -5.71
CA PHE A 173 0.37 18.82 -4.85
C PHE A 173 1.64 19.21 -4.10
N MET A 174 2.00 20.50 -4.14
CA MET A 174 3.11 21.00 -3.31
C MET A 174 2.73 20.88 -1.83
N VAL A 175 3.63 20.32 -1.03
CA VAL A 175 3.48 20.43 0.44
C VAL A 175 3.73 21.88 0.81
N GLY A 176 2.67 22.60 1.17
CA GLY A 176 2.76 23.99 1.57
C GLY A 176 3.69 24.12 2.78
N LYS A 177 4.64 25.05 2.73
CA LYS A 177 5.32 25.50 3.95
C LYS A 177 4.26 26.20 4.79
N VAL A 178 3.90 25.58 5.92
CA VAL A 178 3.14 26.24 6.98
C VAL A 178 4.03 27.28 7.65
#